data_7fad6b20efe702cd890aba88f19103de
#
_entry.id   7fad6b20efe702cd890aba88f19103de
#
_cell.length_a   1.000
_cell.length_b   1.000
_cell.length_c   1.000
_cell.angle_alpha   90.00
_cell.angle_beta   90.00
_cell.angle_gamma   90.00
#
_symmetry.space_group_name_H-M   'P 1'
#
loop_
_entity.id
_entity.type
_entity.pdbx_description
1 polymer ?
#
loop_
_entity_poly.entity_id
_entity_poly.type
_entity_poly.pdbx_seq_one_letter_code
_entity_poly.pdbx_strand_id
1 'polypeptide(L)'
;AGLAIETLQEIVEESVADDRYTWPGGLGALTKKLADILQPKHKEQMQTGATTVAVVSEREEVLVTYMLEGELKTVAAKAVIMATPKFITRRIVEGLPAKQSEAMNQIRYVPYPVVNLIFDKPVFNHGYDTWCPGNSFTDFVVADWVVQKQPGYQQKFNILSCYTPMKEADRGQLLSETGARGIAANVLNDFQNLMPALNVDPVEVHIYRRGHPLYMSTPGLYTQVQPLARHPMDRVFFANTDSEGPESTTNEGILAAQRAVKQVEARLAGRPARKQEAVAG
;
A
#
# COMPACT_ATOMS: atom_id res chain seq x y z
N ALA A 1 4.22 15.39 20.50
CA ALA A 1 4.43 16.73 19.91
C ALA A 1 5.91 16.91 19.47
N GLY A 2 6.89 16.42 20.22
CA GLY A 2 8.33 16.52 19.85
C GLY A 2 8.68 15.75 18.57
N LEU A 3 8.25 14.51 18.46
CA LEU A 3 8.50 13.67 17.27
C LEU A 3 7.97 14.30 15.96
N ALA A 4 6.86 15.01 16.02
CA ALA A 4 6.29 15.65 14.83
C ALA A 4 7.14 16.84 14.33
N ILE A 5 7.85 17.52 15.23
CA ILE A 5 8.69 18.67 14.85
C ILE A 5 10.02 18.17 14.26
N GLU A 6 10.64 17.16 14.86
CA GLU A 6 11.86 16.54 14.34
C GLU A 6 11.61 15.89 12.98
N THR A 7 10.50 15.13 12.82
CA THR A 7 10.12 14.53 11.54
C THR A 7 9.81 15.59 10.49
N LEU A 8 9.19 16.72 10.86
CA LEU A 8 8.96 17.83 9.93
C LEU A 8 10.25 18.55 9.54
N GLN A 9 11.21 18.70 10.46
CA GLN A 9 12.53 19.24 10.16
C GLN A 9 13.32 18.30 9.24
N GLU A 10 13.36 17.00 9.52
CA GLU A 10 13.95 15.99 8.63
C GLU A 10 13.32 16.00 7.25
N ILE A 11 11.98 16.02 7.14
CA ILE A 11 11.27 16.09 5.86
C ILE A 11 11.62 17.39 5.10
N VAL A 12 11.73 18.52 5.79
CA VAL A 12 12.10 19.79 5.15
C VAL A 12 13.58 19.79 4.74
N GLU A 13 14.47 19.27 5.56
CA GLU A 13 15.91 19.15 5.24
C GLU A 13 16.15 18.15 4.12
N GLU A 14 15.53 16.98 4.15
CA GLU A 14 15.56 15.98 3.08
C GLU A 14 14.93 16.50 1.79
N SER A 15 13.80 17.21 1.85
CA SER A 15 13.13 17.73 0.64
C SER A 15 13.93 18.82 -0.09
N VAL A 16 14.89 19.45 0.58
CA VAL A 16 15.79 20.45 -0.01
C VAL A 16 17.06 19.81 -0.58
N ALA A 17 17.44 18.60 -0.09
CA ALA A 17 18.72 17.97 -0.40
C ALA A 17 18.61 16.74 -1.33
N ASP A 18 17.46 16.09 -1.45
CA ASP A 18 17.34 14.82 -2.15
C ASP A 18 16.71 14.93 -3.53
N ASP A 19 17.47 14.52 -4.54
CA ASP A 19 16.95 14.19 -5.86
C ASP A 19 16.02 12.98 -5.74
N ARG A 20 14.73 13.17 -6.06
CA ARG A 20 13.76 12.07 -6.14
C ARG A 20 13.87 11.40 -7.50
N TYR A 21 14.10 10.10 -7.49
CA TYR A 21 14.21 9.29 -8.70
C TYR A 21 12.92 8.51 -8.95
N THR A 22 12.50 8.49 -10.19
CA THR A 22 11.41 7.64 -10.66
C THR A 22 11.72 7.17 -12.09
N TRP A 23 10.91 6.28 -12.62
CA TRP A 23 11.12 5.69 -13.94
C TRP A 23 9.79 5.53 -14.68
N PRO A 24 9.82 5.33 -16.02
CA PRO A 24 8.61 5.09 -16.80
C PRO A 24 7.77 3.92 -16.25
N GLY A 25 6.47 4.13 -16.09
CA GLY A 25 5.56 3.17 -15.49
C GLY A 25 5.43 3.26 -13.96
N GLY A 26 6.16 4.21 -13.32
CA GLY A 26 6.07 4.48 -11.88
C GLY A 26 6.41 3.26 -11.02
N LEU A 27 5.97 3.27 -9.75
CA LEU A 27 6.25 2.16 -8.82
C LEU A 27 5.62 0.82 -9.25
N GLY A 28 4.54 0.83 -10.04
CA GLY A 28 3.97 -0.39 -10.60
C GLY A 28 4.92 -1.17 -11.50
N ALA A 29 5.84 -0.47 -12.17
CA ALA A 29 6.87 -1.10 -13.00
C ALA A 29 7.85 -1.94 -12.17
N LEU A 30 8.11 -1.61 -10.90
CA LEU A 30 8.92 -2.42 -10.00
C LEU A 30 8.27 -3.79 -9.76
N THR A 31 6.99 -3.80 -9.41
CA THR A 31 6.24 -5.05 -9.20
C THR A 31 6.20 -5.90 -10.47
N LYS A 32 5.95 -5.25 -11.62
CA LYS A 32 6.00 -5.94 -12.91
C LYS A 32 7.38 -6.54 -13.19
N LYS A 33 8.45 -5.78 -12.96
CA LYS A 33 9.82 -6.26 -13.16
C LYS A 33 10.17 -7.44 -12.26
N LEU A 34 9.74 -7.42 -11.01
CA LEU A 34 9.89 -8.56 -10.10
C LEU A 34 9.13 -9.80 -10.62
N ALA A 35 7.89 -9.62 -11.07
CA ALA A 35 7.13 -10.71 -11.68
C ALA A 35 7.82 -11.26 -12.93
N ASP A 36 8.32 -10.40 -13.83
CA ASP A 36 9.02 -10.80 -15.05
C ASP A 36 10.32 -11.60 -14.75
N ILE A 37 11.00 -11.31 -13.63
CA ILE A 37 12.19 -12.04 -13.18
C ILE A 37 11.81 -13.40 -12.58
N LEU A 38 10.70 -13.47 -11.84
CA LEU A 38 10.28 -14.67 -11.13
C LEU A 38 9.51 -15.65 -12.03
N GLN A 39 8.65 -15.15 -12.92
CA GLN A 39 7.81 -15.97 -13.79
C GLN A 39 8.55 -17.07 -14.57
N PRO A 40 9.70 -16.81 -15.23
CA PRO A 40 10.39 -17.86 -15.98
C PRO A 40 10.81 -19.06 -15.13
N LYS A 41 11.05 -18.82 -13.83
CA LYS A 41 11.54 -19.85 -12.89
C LYS A 41 10.41 -20.47 -12.06
N HIS A 42 9.31 -19.74 -11.86
CA HIS A 42 8.28 -20.06 -10.87
C HIS A 42 6.85 -19.91 -11.40
N LYS A 43 6.65 -19.95 -12.72
CA LYS A 43 5.33 -19.72 -13.35
C LYS A 43 4.23 -20.62 -12.78
N GLU A 44 4.53 -21.89 -12.58
CA GLU A 44 3.57 -22.87 -12.05
C GLU A 44 3.27 -22.66 -10.55
N GLN A 45 4.13 -21.90 -9.85
CA GLN A 45 4.00 -21.57 -8.43
C GLN A 45 3.33 -20.21 -8.21
N MET A 46 3.18 -19.40 -9.26
CA MET A 46 2.56 -18.06 -9.20
C MET A 46 1.14 -18.14 -9.76
N GLN A 47 0.17 -18.25 -8.87
CA GLN A 47 -1.23 -18.33 -9.24
C GLN A 47 -1.95 -17.01 -9.01
N THR A 48 -2.51 -16.45 -10.07
CA THR A 48 -3.40 -15.27 -10.03
C THR A 48 -4.86 -15.70 -10.11
N GLY A 49 -5.79 -14.81 -9.72
CA GLY A 49 -7.22 -15.13 -9.72
C GLY A 49 -7.66 -16.04 -8.57
N ALA A 50 -6.75 -16.46 -7.70
CA ALA A 50 -7.05 -17.27 -6.52
C ALA A 50 -7.38 -16.36 -5.33
N THR A 51 -8.55 -16.55 -4.72
CA THR A 51 -8.98 -15.82 -3.52
C THR A 51 -8.89 -16.74 -2.31
N THR A 52 -7.92 -16.51 -1.43
CA THR A 52 -7.79 -17.26 -0.17
C THR A 52 -8.96 -16.94 0.76
N VAL A 53 -9.61 -17.97 1.27
CA VAL A 53 -10.78 -17.85 2.15
C VAL A 53 -10.56 -18.39 3.55
N ALA A 54 -9.62 -19.34 3.74
CA ALA A 54 -9.27 -19.87 5.07
C ALA A 54 -7.80 -20.32 5.12
N VAL A 55 -7.19 -20.16 6.27
CA VAL A 55 -5.85 -20.65 6.62
C VAL A 55 -5.93 -21.29 8.00
N VAL A 56 -5.67 -22.59 8.06
CA VAL A 56 -5.77 -23.40 9.30
C VAL A 56 -4.40 -24.02 9.58
N SER A 57 -3.83 -23.69 10.74
CA SER A 57 -2.56 -24.33 11.17
C SER A 57 -2.85 -25.63 11.88
N GLU A 58 -2.28 -26.73 11.35
CA GLU A 58 -2.27 -28.03 11.96
C GLU A 58 -0.86 -28.36 12.50
N ARG A 59 -0.71 -29.53 13.17
CA ARG A 59 0.57 -29.87 13.85
C ARG A 59 1.77 -29.86 12.93
N GLU A 60 1.65 -30.42 11.71
CA GLU A 60 2.75 -30.62 10.78
C GLU A 60 2.67 -29.75 9.53
N GLU A 61 1.50 -29.19 9.23
CA GLU A 61 1.22 -28.46 8.02
C GLU A 61 0.22 -27.31 8.24
N VAL A 62 0.05 -26.48 7.23
CA VAL A 62 -0.97 -25.43 7.17
C VAL A 62 -1.85 -25.69 5.97
N LEU A 63 -3.15 -25.77 6.18
CA LEU A 63 -4.14 -25.91 5.13
C LEU A 63 -4.55 -24.52 4.64
N VAL A 64 -4.38 -24.26 3.36
CA VAL A 64 -4.81 -23.02 2.71
C VAL A 64 -5.93 -23.34 1.75
N THR A 65 -7.13 -22.87 2.06
CA THR A 65 -8.31 -23.00 1.20
C THR A 65 -8.51 -21.71 0.42
N TYR A 66 -8.66 -21.84 -0.90
CA TYR A 66 -8.86 -20.73 -1.80
C TYR A 66 -9.90 -21.05 -2.87
N MET A 67 -10.53 -20.02 -3.38
CA MET A 67 -11.46 -20.11 -4.51
C MET A 67 -10.73 -19.75 -5.79
N LEU A 68 -10.85 -20.61 -6.78
CA LEU A 68 -10.31 -20.42 -8.12
C LEU A 68 -11.37 -20.85 -9.13
N GLU A 69 -11.73 -19.93 -10.04
CA GLU A 69 -12.73 -20.20 -11.10
C GLU A 69 -14.07 -20.72 -10.56
N GLY A 70 -14.48 -20.26 -9.36
CA GLY A 70 -15.72 -20.67 -8.69
C GLY A 70 -15.63 -21.97 -7.89
N GLU A 71 -14.48 -22.66 -7.90
CA GLU A 71 -14.26 -23.90 -7.15
C GLU A 71 -13.39 -23.63 -5.92
N LEU A 72 -13.73 -24.30 -4.81
CA LEU A 72 -12.89 -24.33 -3.60
C LEU A 72 -11.82 -25.40 -3.75
N LYS A 73 -10.58 -25.00 -3.51
CA LYS A 73 -9.41 -25.87 -3.52
C LYS A 73 -8.64 -25.71 -2.22
N THR A 74 -8.03 -26.78 -1.72
CA THR A 74 -7.20 -26.73 -0.52
C THR A 74 -5.83 -27.28 -0.84
N VAL A 75 -4.79 -26.59 -0.39
CA VAL A 75 -3.40 -27.01 -0.48
C VAL A 75 -2.81 -27.11 0.93
N ALA A 76 -2.05 -28.16 1.18
CA ALA A 76 -1.26 -28.34 2.39
C ALA A 76 0.15 -27.79 2.18
N ALA A 77 0.63 -26.97 3.11
CA ALA A 77 1.95 -26.35 3.06
C ALA A 77 2.70 -26.53 4.38
N LYS A 78 4.03 -26.64 4.32
CA LYS A 78 4.86 -26.74 5.53
C LYS A 78 4.89 -25.44 6.34
N ALA A 79 4.66 -24.31 5.70
CA ALA A 79 4.57 -22.98 6.30
C ALA A 79 3.84 -22.03 5.35
N VAL A 80 3.21 -21.00 5.88
CA VAL A 80 2.50 -19.97 5.11
C VAL A 80 2.95 -18.59 5.55
N ILE A 81 3.20 -17.68 4.60
CA ILE A 81 3.42 -16.27 4.84
C ILE A 81 2.15 -15.51 4.43
N MET A 82 1.48 -14.93 5.39
CA MET A 82 0.35 -14.04 5.17
C MET A 82 0.87 -12.66 4.77
N ALA A 83 0.87 -12.38 3.46
CA ALA A 83 1.26 -11.07 2.91
C ALA A 83 0.06 -10.16 2.65
N THR A 84 -1.09 -10.46 3.25
CA THR A 84 -2.31 -9.68 3.18
C THR A 84 -2.38 -8.65 4.31
N PRO A 85 -3.10 -7.52 4.13
CA PRO A 85 -3.37 -6.58 5.22
C PRO A 85 -3.99 -7.27 6.44
N LYS A 86 -3.67 -6.78 7.64
CA LYS A 86 -4.06 -7.44 8.89
C LYS A 86 -5.58 -7.53 9.07
N PHE A 87 -6.36 -6.60 8.52
CA PHE A 87 -7.81 -6.69 8.56
C PHE A 87 -8.37 -7.85 7.71
N ILE A 88 -7.67 -8.28 6.65
CA ILE A 88 -7.98 -9.48 5.86
C ILE A 88 -7.46 -10.72 6.60
N THR A 89 -6.17 -10.70 6.97
CA THR A 89 -5.50 -11.80 7.69
C THR A 89 -6.34 -12.27 8.88
N ARG A 90 -6.82 -11.34 9.69
CA ARG A 90 -7.63 -11.63 10.90
C ARG A 90 -8.94 -12.39 10.59
N ARG A 91 -9.46 -12.25 9.38
CA ARG A 91 -10.73 -12.89 8.97
C ARG A 91 -10.55 -14.29 8.42
N ILE A 92 -9.38 -14.58 7.85
CA ILE A 92 -9.14 -15.84 7.13
C ILE A 92 -8.19 -16.80 7.84
N VAL A 93 -7.41 -16.32 8.83
CA VAL A 93 -6.55 -17.18 9.65
C VAL A 93 -7.32 -17.64 10.87
N GLU A 94 -7.53 -18.94 10.99
CA GLU A 94 -8.22 -19.55 12.12
C GLU A 94 -7.28 -19.76 13.31
N GLY A 95 -7.84 -19.73 14.52
CA GLY A 95 -7.10 -19.99 15.74
C GLY A 95 -6.14 -18.89 16.20
N LEU A 96 -6.26 -17.66 15.65
CA LEU A 96 -5.46 -16.53 16.10
C LEU A 96 -5.64 -16.28 17.61
N PRO A 97 -4.55 -16.15 18.40
CA PRO A 97 -4.64 -15.74 19.79
C PRO A 97 -5.42 -14.44 19.96
N ALA A 98 -6.29 -14.35 20.97
CA ALA A 98 -7.17 -13.20 21.16
C ALA A 98 -6.42 -11.86 21.20
N LYS A 99 -5.28 -11.80 21.91
CA LYS A 99 -4.43 -10.60 21.97
C LYS A 99 -3.86 -10.21 20.59
N GLN A 100 -3.47 -11.18 19.79
CA GLN A 100 -2.94 -10.96 18.45
C GLN A 100 -4.04 -10.48 17.49
N SER A 101 -5.21 -11.12 17.56
CA SER A 101 -6.39 -10.71 16.78
C SER A 101 -6.82 -9.28 17.14
N GLU A 102 -6.77 -8.91 18.42
CA GLU A 102 -7.06 -7.55 18.86
C GLU A 102 -6.01 -6.55 18.36
N ALA A 103 -4.72 -6.89 18.44
CA ALA A 103 -3.67 -6.03 17.88
C ALA A 103 -3.84 -5.81 16.36
N MET A 104 -4.20 -6.86 15.62
CA MET A 104 -4.53 -6.72 14.19
C MET A 104 -5.74 -5.79 13.95
N ASN A 105 -6.72 -5.82 14.86
CA ASN A 105 -7.90 -4.96 14.79
C ASN A 105 -7.61 -3.48 15.10
N GLN A 106 -6.57 -3.19 15.87
CA GLN A 106 -6.15 -1.83 16.20
C GLN A 106 -5.46 -1.13 15.04
N ILE A 107 -4.97 -1.86 14.03
CA ILE A 107 -4.36 -1.26 12.84
C ILE A 107 -5.48 -0.65 11.97
N ARG A 108 -5.53 0.66 11.95
CA ARG A 108 -6.51 1.42 11.18
C ARG A 108 -5.95 1.79 9.81
N TYR A 109 -6.82 1.79 8.81
CA TYR A 109 -6.46 2.12 7.43
C TYR A 109 -7.26 3.32 6.95
N VAL A 110 -6.62 4.20 6.19
CA VAL A 110 -7.28 5.35 5.57
C VAL A 110 -7.71 5.03 4.15
N PRO A 111 -8.90 5.50 3.73
CA PRO A 111 -9.25 5.54 2.32
C PRO A 111 -8.39 6.63 1.63
N TYR A 112 -7.82 6.27 0.49
CA TYR A 112 -6.92 7.14 -0.25
C TYR A 112 -7.15 6.98 -1.75
N PRO A 113 -8.29 7.47 -2.28
CA PRO A 113 -8.49 7.49 -3.72
C PRO A 113 -7.50 8.42 -4.40
N VAL A 114 -7.20 8.12 -5.64
CA VAL A 114 -6.38 8.94 -6.52
C VAL A 114 -7.24 9.36 -7.71
N VAL A 115 -7.31 10.66 -7.98
CA VAL A 115 -8.04 11.21 -9.11
C VAL A 115 -7.03 11.71 -10.14
N ASN A 116 -7.04 11.10 -11.32
CA ASN A 116 -6.23 11.56 -12.44
C ASN A 116 -7.04 12.49 -13.33
N LEU A 117 -6.56 13.71 -13.48
CA LEU A 117 -7.06 14.69 -14.45
C LEU A 117 -6.17 14.62 -15.69
N ILE A 118 -6.75 14.27 -16.83
CA ILE A 118 -6.04 14.08 -18.10
C ILE A 118 -6.39 15.24 -19.02
N PHE A 119 -5.39 15.97 -19.48
CA PHE A 119 -5.51 17.10 -20.40
C PHE A 119 -4.85 16.75 -21.72
N ASP A 120 -5.44 17.20 -22.82
CA ASP A 120 -4.94 17.02 -24.20
C ASP A 120 -3.86 18.05 -24.60
N LYS A 121 -3.42 18.86 -23.65
CA LYS A 121 -2.38 19.86 -23.80
C LYS A 121 -1.62 20.05 -22.49
N PRO A 122 -0.41 20.63 -22.51
CA PRO A 122 0.32 20.99 -21.31
C PRO A 122 -0.44 22.03 -20.50
N VAL A 123 -0.72 21.72 -19.22
CA VAL A 123 -1.39 22.61 -18.28
C VAL A 123 -0.50 22.98 -17.09
N PHE A 124 0.41 22.08 -16.68
CA PHE A 124 1.29 22.30 -15.55
C PHE A 124 2.65 21.61 -15.74
N ASN A 125 3.74 22.38 -15.68
CA ASN A 125 5.12 21.89 -15.86
C ASN A 125 6.12 22.56 -14.90
N HIS A 126 5.66 23.14 -13.78
CA HIS A 126 6.52 23.89 -12.87
C HIS A 126 7.20 23.04 -11.80
N GLY A 127 6.72 21.82 -11.58
CA GLY A 127 7.28 20.87 -10.64
C GLY A 127 6.69 19.49 -10.81
N TYR A 128 7.34 18.48 -10.22
CA TYR A 128 6.82 17.13 -10.21
C TYR A 128 5.66 16.97 -9.22
N ASP A 129 5.84 17.48 -8.02
CA ASP A 129 4.92 17.36 -6.89
C ASP A 129 4.55 18.75 -6.37
N THR A 130 3.27 18.96 -6.10
CA THR A 130 2.74 20.26 -5.67
C THR A 130 1.75 20.07 -4.53
N TRP A 131 2.10 20.61 -3.36
CA TRP A 131 1.26 20.56 -2.16
C TRP A 131 0.14 21.60 -2.22
N CYS A 132 -1.07 21.16 -1.88
CA CYS A 132 -2.30 21.95 -1.99
C CYS A 132 -3.13 21.88 -0.69
N PRO A 133 -2.60 22.35 0.45
CA PRO A 133 -3.28 22.24 1.73
C PRO A 133 -4.63 22.97 1.72
N GLY A 134 -5.64 22.39 2.40
CA GLY A 134 -6.97 22.98 2.53
C GLY A 134 -7.95 22.64 1.40
N ASN A 135 -7.56 21.80 0.45
CA ASN A 135 -8.42 21.33 -0.65
C ASN A 135 -8.88 19.88 -0.40
N SER A 136 -9.72 19.35 -1.30
CA SER A 136 -10.17 17.95 -1.29
C SER A 136 -9.06 16.96 -1.62
N PHE A 137 -7.92 17.42 -2.09
CA PHE A 137 -6.68 16.68 -2.28
C PHE A 137 -5.53 17.38 -1.57
N THR A 138 -4.56 16.64 -1.07
CA THR A 138 -3.40 17.18 -0.34
C THR A 138 -2.32 17.70 -1.25
N ASP A 139 -2.15 17.03 -2.37
CA ASP A 139 -1.09 17.27 -3.35
C ASP A 139 -1.48 16.67 -4.70
N PHE A 140 -0.81 17.10 -5.75
CA PHE A 140 -0.85 16.42 -7.03
C PHE A 140 0.55 16.25 -7.60
N VAL A 141 0.74 15.18 -8.36
CA VAL A 141 1.96 14.94 -9.12
C VAL A 141 1.69 14.99 -10.62
N VAL A 142 2.69 15.44 -11.37
CA VAL A 142 2.67 15.36 -12.84
C VAL A 142 3.07 13.94 -13.23
N ALA A 143 2.07 13.07 -13.47
CA ALA A 143 2.30 11.63 -13.66
C ALA A 143 3.11 11.31 -14.92
N ASP A 144 3.04 12.15 -15.93
CA ASP A 144 3.81 12.02 -17.18
C ASP A 144 5.19 12.71 -17.14
N TRP A 145 5.62 13.27 -15.98
CA TRP A 145 6.88 14.00 -15.81
C TRP A 145 8.12 13.25 -16.32
N VAL A 146 8.23 11.97 -15.96
CA VAL A 146 9.38 11.13 -16.36
C VAL A 146 9.36 10.85 -17.86
N VAL A 147 8.17 10.61 -18.41
CA VAL A 147 8.02 10.32 -19.84
C VAL A 147 8.35 11.56 -20.68
N GLN A 148 7.99 12.75 -20.19
CA GLN A 148 8.31 14.03 -20.84
C GLN A 148 9.83 14.25 -21.01
N LYS A 149 10.65 13.64 -20.14
CA LYS A 149 12.11 13.76 -20.19
C LYS A 149 12.79 12.74 -21.12
N GLN A 150 12.03 11.84 -21.72
CA GLN A 150 12.59 10.83 -22.62
C GLN A 150 12.90 11.42 -23.98
N PRO A 151 14.06 11.08 -24.59
CA PRO A 151 14.39 11.51 -25.94
C PRO A 151 13.32 11.09 -26.96
N GLY A 152 12.88 12.02 -27.79
CA GLY A 152 11.88 11.75 -28.83
C GLY A 152 10.43 11.69 -28.34
N TYR A 153 10.16 11.90 -27.05
CA TYR A 153 8.80 11.99 -26.55
C TYR A 153 8.10 13.24 -27.07
N GLN A 154 6.94 13.06 -27.68
CA GLN A 154 6.05 14.16 -28.05
C GLN A 154 4.88 14.17 -27.07
N GLN A 155 4.76 15.22 -26.29
CA GLN A 155 3.70 15.36 -25.30
C GLN A 155 2.34 15.46 -25.99
N LYS A 156 1.50 14.43 -25.76
CA LYS A 156 0.11 14.40 -26.24
C LYS A 156 -0.87 14.74 -25.12
N PHE A 157 -0.50 14.40 -23.90
CA PHE A 157 -1.33 14.60 -22.72
C PHE A 157 -0.49 15.20 -21.59
N ASN A 158 -1.17 15.84 -20.63
CA ASN A 158 -0.60 16.18 -19.33
C ASN A 158 -1.50 15.55 -18.28
N ILE A 159 -0.93 14.71 -17.41
CA ILE A 159 -1.68 13.92 -16.45
C ILE A 159 -1.33 14.40 -15.05
N LEU A 160 -2.31 14.94 -14.35
CA LEU A 160 -2.17 15.36 -12.96
C LEU A 160 -2.86 14.34 -12.05
N SER A 161 -2.09 13.66 -11.20
CA SER A 161 -2.60 12.68 -10.24
C SER A 161 -2.79 13.35 -8.90
N CYS A 162 -4.05 13.63 -8.54
CA CYS A 162 -4.42 14.26 -7.28
C CYS A 162 -4.62 13.20 -6.19
N TYR A 163 -3.88 13.34 -5.10
CA TYR A 163 -3.96 12.46 -3.94
C TYR A 163 -5.02 12.96 -2.95
N THR A 164 -6.01 12.11 -2.69
CA THR A 164 -7.26 12.51 -2.00
C THR A 164 -7.48 11.67 -0.74
N PRO A 165 -6.70 11.88 0.34
CA PRO A 165 -6.93 11.17 1.60
C PRO A 165 -8.30 11.56 2.19
N MET A 166 -9.06 10.57 2.64
CA MET A 166 -10.40 10.75 3.19
C MET A 166 -10.45 10.34 4.65
N LYS A 167 -11.43 10.85 5.38
CA LYS A 167 -11.73 10.34 6.72
C LYS A 167 -12.21 8.90 6.62
N GLU A 168 -11.86 8.08 7.60
CA GLU A 168 -12.26 6.67 7.64
C GLU A 168 -13.77 6.47 7.56
N ALA A 169 -14.55 7.37 8.18
CA ALA A 169 -16.01 7.36 8.15
C ALA A 169 -16.58 7.53 6.74
N ASP A 170 -15.86 8.19 5.85
CA ASP A 170 -16.29 8.49 4.48
C ASP A 170 -15.95 7.39 3.46
N ARG A 171 -15.25 6.32 3.91
CA ARG A 171 -14.85 5.18 3.06
C ARG A 171 -15.98 4.60 2.23
N GLY A 172 -17.20 4.58 2.79
CA GLY A 172 -18.40 4.08 2.12
C GLY A 172 -18.70 4.75 0.77
N GLN A 173 -18.28 6.00 0.57
CA GLN A 173 -18.46 6.72 -0.69
C GLN A 173 -17.72 6.03 -1.86
N LEU A 174 -16.62 5.32 -1.58
CA LEU A 174 -15.85 4.59 -2.59
C LEU A 174 -16.56 3.36 -3.15
N LEU A 175 -17.63 2.88 -2.49
CA LEU A 175 -18.38 1.70 -2.90
C LEU A 175 -19.44 1.98 -3.98
N SER A 176 -19.79 3.24 -4.18
CA SER A 176 -20.81 3.63 -5.16
C SER A 176 -20.23 4.49 -6.27
N GLU A 177 -20.86 4.43 -7.44
CA GLU A 177 -20.50 5.28 -8.58
C GLU A 177 -20.79 6.75 -8.28
N THR A 178 -21.91 7.04 -7.62
CA THR A 178 -22.30 8.40 -7.21
C THR A 178 -21.27 9.00 -6.24
N GLY A 179 -20.83 8.24 -5.23
CA GLY A 179 -19.80 8.70 -4.30
C GLY A 179 -18.47 8.95 -4.99
N ALA A 180 -18.04 8.05 -5.88
CA ALA A 180 -16.81 8.22 -6.65
C ALA A 180 -16.85 9.47 -7.54
N ARG A 181 -17.97 9.70 -8.24
CA ARG A 181 -18.15 10.92 -9.05
C ARG A 181 -18.18 12.18 -8.21
N GLY A 182 -18.77 12.14 -7.01
CA GLY A 182 -18.73 13.27 -6.06
C GLY A 182 -17.32 13.63 -5.65
N ILE A 183 -16.47 12.63 -5.33
CA ILE A 183 -15.06 12.85 -5.00
C ILE A 183 -14.32 13.50 -6.19
N ALA A 184 -14.47 12.94 -7.39
CA ALA A 184 -13.83 13.46 -8.59
C ALA A 184 -14.28 14.90 -8.92
N ALA A 185 -15.56 15.20 -8.74
CA ALA A 185 -16.11 16.54 -8.95
C ALA A 185 -15.53 17.57 -7.95
N ASN A 186 -15.38 17.19 -6.67
CA ASN A 186 -14.76 18.06 -5.66
C ASN A 186 -13.29 18.36 -6.02
N VAL A 187 -12.54 17.33 -6.42
CA VAL A 187 -11.15 17.49 -6.86
C VAL A 187 -11.04 18.44 -8.05
N LEU A 188 -11.90 18.27 -9.05
CA LEU A 188 -11.90 19.11 -10.24
C LEU A 188 -12.24 20.57 -9.88
N ASN A 189 -13.28 20.79 -9.06
CA ASN A 189 -13.67 22.12 -8.60
C ASN A 189 -12.53 22.81 -7.84
N ASP A 190 -11.89 22.11 -6.90
CA ASP A 190 -10.78 22.68 -6.14
C ASP A 190 -9.57 22.97 -7.03
N PHE A 191 -9.27 22.09 -7.98
CA PHE A 191 -8.21 22.31 -8.94
C PHE A 191 -8.45 23.55 -9.82
N GLN A 192 -9.67 23.72 -10.32
CA GLN A 192 -10.06 24.91 -11.10
C GLN A 192 -9.99 26.20 -10.27
N ASN A 193 -10.37 26.13 -8.98
CA ASN A 193 -10.25 27.27 -8.06
C ASN A 193 -8.80 27.65 -7.75
N LEU A 194 -7.91 26.64 -7.62
CA LEU A 194 -6.48 26.87 -7.41
C LEU A 194 -5.79 27.48 -8.63
N MET A 195 -6.24 27.13 -9.82
CA MET A 195 -5.59 27.49 -11.09
C MET A 195 -6.59 28.13 -12.07
N PRO A 196 -7.27 29.23 -11.69
CA PRO A 196 -8.31 29.83 -12.51
C PRO A 196 -7.80 30.34 -13.87
N ALA A 197 -6.50 30.66 -13.96
CA ALA A 197 -5.88 31.12 -15.20
C ALA A 197 -5.78 29.99 -16.26
N LEU A 198 -5.83 28.72 -15.88
CA LEU A 198 -5.77 27.62 -16.83
C LEU A 198 -7.04 27.51 -17.67
N ASN A 199 -8.20 27.81 -17.10
CA ASN A 199 -9.53 27.80 -17.77
C ASN A 199 -9.66 26.63 -18.77
N VAL A 200 -9.30 25.43 -18.36
CA VAL A 200 -9.23 24.23 -19.20
C VAL A 200 -9.83 23.06 -18.44
N ASP A 201 -10.79 22.42 -19.08
CA ASP A 201 -11.35 21.17 -18.57
C ASP A 201 -10.47 19.98 -18.98
N PRO A 202 -10.33 18.97 -18.11
CA PRO A 202 -9.70 17.70 -18.49
C PRO A 202 -10.56 16.99 -19.55
N VAL A 203 -9.91 16.33 -20.50
CA VAL A 203 -10.59 15.50 -21.50
C VAL A 203 -11.08 14.19 -20.91
N GLU A 204 -10.41 13.70 -19.85
CA GLU A 204 -10.81 12.53 -19.09
C GLU A 204 -10.52 12.71 -17.60
N VAL A 205 -11.35 12.10 -16.75
CA VAL A 205 -11.15 12.01 -15.31
C VAL A 205 -11.26 10.56 -14.87
N HIS A 206 -10.20 10.03 -14.26
CA HIS A 206 -10.17 8.68 -13.73
C HIS A 206 -10.02 8.69 -12.22
N ILE A 207 -10.84 7.91 -11.51
CA ILE A 207 -10.74 7.71 -10.07
C ILE A 207 -10.34 6.27 -9.73
N TYR A 208 -9.25 6.13 -8.98
CA TYR A 208 -8.79 4.87 -8.41
C TYR A 208 -9.27 4.75 -6.97
N ARG A 209 -10.26 3.89 -6.73
CA ARG A 209 -10.96 3.74 -5.44
C ARG A 209 -10.16 2.86 -4.49
N ARG A 210 -9.22 3.44 -3.75
CA ARG A 210 -8.38 2.73 -2.77
C ARG A 210 -8.94 2.90 -1.36
N GLY A 211 -9.64 1.87 -0.86
CA GLY A 211 -10.31 1.92 0.44
C GLY A 211 -9.39 1.70 1.65
N HIS A 212 -8.26 0.98 1.48
CA HIS A 212 -7.37 0.59 2.57
C HIS A 212 -5.89 0.55 2.13
N PRO A 213 -5.37 1.53 1.36
CA PRO A 213 -4.02 1.43 0.81
C PRO A 213 -2.94 1.72 1.85
N LEU A 214 -3.24 2.55 2.84
CA LEU A 214 -2.30 3.01 3.86
C LEU A 214 -2.84 2.74 5.26
N TYR A 215 -2.00 2.32 6.19
CA TYR A 215 -2.36 2.32 7.60
C TYR A 215 -2.00 3.66 8.25
N MET A 216 -2.69 3.97 9.34
CA MET A 216 -2.47 5.20 10.11
C MET A 216 -1.40 4.97 11.18
N SER A 217 -0.41 5.85 11.23
CA SER A 217 0.53 5.91 12.34
C SER A 217 -0.15 6.48 13.58
N THR A 218 -0.50 5.60 14.51
CA THR A 218 -1.08 5.96 15.81
C THR A 218 -0.08 5.72 16.92
N PRO A 219 -0.18 6.41 18.07
CA PRO A 219 0.71 6.16 19.21
C PRO A 219 0.74 4.67 19.58
N GLY A 220 1.94 4.10 19.72
CA GLY A 220 2.15 2.69 20.05
C GLY A 220 2.03 1.73 18.86
N LEU A 221 1.70 2.18 17.66
CA LEU A 221 1.50 1.29 16.51
C LEU A 221 2.73 0.40 16.26
N TYR A 222 3.89 0.98 15.99
CA TYR A 222 5.07 0.20 15.61
C TYR A 222 5.86 -0.36 16.81
N THR A 223 5.65 0.20 18.01
CA THR A 223 6.34 -0.26 19.23
C THR A 223 5.59 -1.38 19.98
N GLN A 224 4.28 -1.44 19.86
CA GLN A 224 3.42 -2.38 20.59
C GLN A 224 2.49 -3.18 19.68
N VAL A 225 1.74 -2.50 18.84
CA VAL A 225 0.67 -3.14 18.04
C VAL A 225 1.24 -4.02 16.94
N GLN A 226 2.12 -3.49 16.08
CA GLN A 226 2.72 -4.26 14.98
C GLN A 226 3.53 -5.48 15.47
N PRO A 227 4.41 -5.38 16.49
CA PRO A 227 5.12 -6.55 17.01
C PRO A 227 4.21 -7.68 17.46
N LEU A 228 3.08 -7.33 18.10
CA LEU A 228 2.09 -8.31 18.55
C LEU A 228 1.28 -8.86 17.36
N ALA A 229 0.83 -8.00 16.46
CA ALA A 229 0.04 -8.40 15.28
C ALA A 229 0.81 -9.32 14.32
N ARG A 230 2.14 -9.11 14.18
CA ARG A 230 3.00 -9.90 13.28
C ARG A 230 3.65 -11.12 13.94
N HIS A 231 3.35 -11.39 15.24
CA HIS A 231 3.96 -12.52 15.95
C HIS A 231 3.64 -13.84 15.23
N PRO A 232 4.64 -14.69 14.91
CA PRO A 232 4.38 -15.97 14.26
C PRO A 232 3.40 -16.84 15.05
N MET A 233 2.48 -17.49 14.38
CA MET A 233 1.58 -18.48 14.95
C MET A 233 1.92 -19.86 14.36
N ASP A 234 2.71 -20.62 15.09
CA ASP A 234 3.25 -21.92 14.71
C ASP A 234 3.93 -21.92 13.33
N ARG A 235 3.20 -22.25 12.29
CA ARG A 235 3.68 -22.33 10.89
C ARG A 235 3.12 -21.20 10.00
N VAL A 236 2.35 -20.30 10.60
CA VAL A 236 1.81 -19.11 9.93
C VAL A 236 2.62 -17.89 10.32
N PHE A 237 3.15 -17.20 9.34
CA PHE A 237 3.99 -16.01 9.47
C PHE A 237 3.31 -14.83 8.79
N PHE A 238 3.61 -13.62 9.24
CA PHE A 238 2.90 -12.42 8.80
C PHE A 238 3.87 -11.42 8.18
N ALA A 239 3.57 -10.97 6.98
CA ALA A 239 4.27 -9.91 6.27
C ALA A 239 3.30 -8.76 5.96
N ASN A 240 3.51 -8.04 4.88
CA ASN A 240 2.83 -6.81 4.49
C ASN A 240 3.40 -5.56 5.18
N THR A 241 3.21 -4.39 4.56
CA THR A 241 3.72 -3.10 5.04
C THR A 241 3.25 -2.77 6.44
N ASP A 242 2.01 -3.13 6.81
CA ASP A 242 1.42 -2.94 8.13
C ASP A 242 2.05 -3.77 9.26
N SER A 243 3.10 -4.52 8.94
CA SER A 243 3.88 -5.30 9.90
C SER A 243 5.16 -4.60 10.36
N GLU A 244 5.58 -3.55 9.69
CA GLU A 244 6.88 -2.90 9.91
C GLU A 244 6.75 -1.39 9.85
N GLY A 245 7.53 -0.70 10.70
CA GLY A 245 7.76 0.73 10.62
C GLY A 245 6.55 1.64 10.82
N PRO A 246 6.77 2.95 10.83
CA PRO A 246 5.74 3.94 11.04
C PRO A 246 4.95 4.28 9.76
N GLU A 247 5.45 3.93 8.59
CA GLU A 247 4.92 4.33 7.30
C GLU A 247 4.52 3.15 6.42
N SER A 248 3.61 3.39 5.49
CA SER A 248 3.09 2.36 4.58
C SER A 248 3.84 2.37 3.26
N THR A 249 5.18 2.26 3.30
CA THR A 249 6.03 2.35 2.11
C THR A 249 6.44 0.97 1.57
N THR A 250 7.00 0.96 0.38
CA THR A 250 7.56 -0.26 -0.24
C THR A 250 8.70 -0.83 0.59
N ASN A 251 9.48 0.02 1.28
CA ASN A 251 10.58 -0.40 2.13
C ASN A 251 10.11 -1.28 3.29
N GLU A 252 9.06 -0.86 4.01
CA GLU A 252 8.45 -1.67 5.08
C GLU A 252 7.93 -3.01 4.56
N GLY A 253 7.38 -3.03 3.34
CA GLY A 253 6.98 -4.26 2.67
C GLY A 253 8.14 -5.23 2.43
N ILE A 254 9.29 -4.71 1.99
CA ILE A 254 10.52 -5.50 1.78
C ILE A 254 11.07 -6.02 3.12
N LEU A 255 11.15 -5.16 4.14
CA LEU A 255 11.61 -5.55 5.47
C LEU A 255 10.71 -6.63 6.09
N ALA A 256 9.39 -6.49 5.96
CA ALA A 256 8.42 -7.48 6.43
C ALA A 256 8.59 -8.83 5.72
N ALA A 257 8.81 -8.81 4.40
CA ALA A 257 9.06 -10.02 3.61
C ALA A 257 10.37 -10.70 4.05
N GLN A 258 11.46 -9.96 4.16
CA GLN A 258 12.76 -10.50 4.61
C GLN A 258 12.69 -11.12 6.01
N ARG A 259 11.99 -10.46 6.93
CA ARG A 259 11.78 -11.00 8.28
C ARG A 259 10.98 -12.29 8.23
N ALA A 260 9.85 -12.31 7.51
CA ALA A 260 8.98 -13.49 7.42
C ALA A 260 9.71 -14.69 6.79
N VAL A 261 10.49 -14.50 5.74
CA VAL A 261 11.32 -15.55 5.12
C VAL A 261 12.31 -16.13 6.13
N LYS A 262 13.08 -15.29 6.86
CA LYS A 262 14.00 -15.75 7.90
C LYS A 262 13.31 -16.56 9.00
N GLN A 263 12.09 -16.19 9.36
CA GLN A 263 11.29 -16.91 10.36
C GLN A 263 10.85 -18.29 9.82
N VAL A 264 10.40 -18.36 8.56
CA VAL A 264 10.07 -19.63 7.91
C VAL A 264 11.28 -20.56 7.83
N GLU A 265 12.43 -20.08 7.37
CA GLU A 265 13.67 -20.85 7.29
C GLU A 265 14.08 -21.41 8.66
N ALA A 266 14.04 -20.58 9.71
CA ALA A 266 14.33 -21.01 11.08
C ALA A 266 13.37 -22.11 11.55
N ARG A 267 12.07 -21.97 11.27
CA ARG A 267 11.05 -22.94 11.64
C ARG A 267 11.24 -24.28 10.92
N LEU A 268 11.51 -24.25 9.61
CA LEU A 268 11.73 -25.45 8.81
C LEU A 268 13.05 -26.16 9.15
N ALA A 269 14.07 -25.41 9.61
CA ALA A 269 15.33 -25.98 10.10
C ALA A 269 15.26 -26.53 11.53
N GLY A 270 14.07 -26.51 12.17
CA GLY A 270 13.90 -26.97 13.57
C GLY A 270 14.52 -26.05 14.61
N ARG A 271 14.90 -24.81 14.26
CA ARG A 271 15.49 -23.83 15.19
C ARG A 271 14.37 -23.13 15.95
N PRO A 272 14.50 -22.94 17.29
CA PRO A 272 13.53 -22.14 18.01
C PRO A 272 13.49 -20.72 17.47
N ALA A 273 12.31 -20.11 17.38
CA ALA A 273 12.16 -18.72 17.03
C ALA A 273 12.98 -17.86 18.02
N ARG A 274 13.90 -17.04 17.51
CA ARG A 274 14.64 -16.08 18.36
C ARG A 274 13.62 -15.21 19.07
N LYS A 275 13.62 -15.22 20.42
CA LYS A 275 12.91 -14.20 21.20
C LYS A 275 13.43 -12.84 20.71
N GLN A 276 12.54 -12.01 20.16
CA GLN A 276 12.88 -10.62 19.94
C GLN A 276 13.14 -10.00 21.32
N GLU A 277 14.39 -9.59 21.54
CA GLU A 277 14.72 -8.74 22.69
C GLU A 277 13.88 -7.48 22.54
N ALA A 278 13.07 -7.22 23.57
CA ALA A 278 12.40 -5.94 23.71
C ALA A 278 13.51 -4.88 23.69
N VAL A 279 13.46 -3.97 22.72
CA VAL A 279 14.30 -2.77 22.76
C VAL A 279 13.83 -2.00 23.99
N ALA A 280 14.61 -2.13 25.07
CA ALA A 280 14.47 -1.31 26.26
C ALA A 280 15.04 0.07 25.91
N GLY A 281 14.19 1.09 25.98
CA GLY A 281 14.54 2.48 25.78
C GLY A 281 13.33 3.35 26.04
#